data_3f2f285553adfbb52deeb945952bb2f1
#
_entry.id   3f2f285553adfbb52deeb945952bb2f1
#
_cell.length_a   1.000
_cell.length_b   1.000
_cell.length_c   1.000
_cell.angle_alpha   90.00
_cell.angle_beta   90.00
_cell.angle_gamma   90.00
#
_symmetry.space_group_name_H-M   'P 1'
#
loop_
_entity.id
_entity.type
_entity.pdbx_description
1 polymer ?
#
loop_
_entity_poly.entity_id
_entity_poly.type
_entity_poly.pdbx_seq_one_letter_code
_entity_poly.pdbx_strand_id
1 'polypeptide(L)'
;MKILITGAAGQIGSGLAKRICDKHELTLVDNLRNGYLQHLKDEKGEFIAPFHDIDVATAELFSHCGTKFDSYDAIIHLAAISSLPDCETNPLETLHCNVAATANVLDFARKMNVPHVIFSSTSAIYENNDTDVFTEDLEVSPRLYYSLSKKMCEDLIESYREHYGSKVTILRFFNVFGPDGDQTRPNPPLLNFVYRELTKGKAPVLSGDGEQVRDFICIDDVVSMLDLCLEKQPNDVFNVCTGKAVSVNQISRWVAEALGKEDLGLDHKPAGELWDHYPDLFQGEYGLDKNIVGKETTRYSKGSYQKAKDLLGWEPNTDIESEVKRVTLQIK
;
A
#
# COMPACT_ATOMS: atom_id res chain seq x y z
N MET A 1 21.85 -2.11 -10.20
CA MET A 1 21.19 -3.35 -9.77
C MET A 1 20.14 -3.72 -10.79
N LYS A 2 19.87 -5.02 -10.96
CA LYS A 2 18.73 -5.53 -11.74
C LYS A 2 17.58 -5.86 -10.77
N ILE A 3 16.44 -5.18 -10.91
CA ILE A 3 15.37 -5.21 -9.92
C ILE A 3 14.06 -5.63 -10.59
N LEU A 4 13.39 -6.62 -10.02
CA LEU A 4 12.03 -7.01 -10.37
C LEU A 4 11.03 -6.28 -9.45
N ILE A 5 10.06 -5.58 -10.02
CA ILE A 5 9.00 -4.89 -9.28
C ILE A 5 7.65 -5.51 -9.66
N THR A 6 6.95 -6.12 -8.71
CA THR A 6 5.58 -6.60 -8.88
C THR A 6 4.58 -5.58 -8.33
N GLY A 7 3.40 -5.46 -8.93
CA GLY A 7 2.49 -4.36 -8.63
C GLY A 7 3.00 -3.02 -9.16
N ALA A 8 3.78 -3.08 -10.25
CA ALA A 8 4.52 -1.94 -10.79
C ALA A 8 3.61 -0.82 -11.32
N ALA A 9 2.43 -1.14 -11.84
CA ALA A 9 1.48 -0.16 -12.38
C ALA A 9 0.58 0.51 -11.31
N GLY A 10 0.68 0.05 -10.05
CA GLY A 10 0.01 0.67 -8.89
C GLY A 10 0.70 1.96 -8.45
N GLN A 11 0.07 2.69 -7.52
CA GLN A 11 0.55 3.99 -7.02
C GLN A 11 2.00 3.94 -6.50
N ILE A 12 2.32 2.97 -5.63
CA ILE A 12 3.66 2.87 -5.04
C ILE A 12 4.66 2.35 -6.08
N GLY A 13 4.28 1.32 -6.85
CA GLY A 13 5.14 0.71 -7.84
C GLY A 13 5.56 1.67 -8.94
N SER A 14 4.62 2.43 -9.49
CA SER A 14 4.90 3.43 -10.54
C SER A 14 5.73 4.62 -10.02
N GLY A 15 5.41 5.10 -8.82
CA GLY A 15 6.19 6.16 -8.18
C GLY A 15 7.65 5.75 -7.95
N LEU A 16 7.86 4.52 -7.47
CA LEU A 16 9.20 3.95 -7.30
C LEU A 16 9.91 3.78 -8.65
N ALA A 17 9.26 3.12 -9.61
CA ALA A 17 9.86 2.83 -10.91
C ALA A 17 10.34 4.10 -11.62
N LYS A 18 9.53 5.16 -11.65
CA LYS A 18 9.90 6.47 -12.19
C LYS A 18 11.14 7.07 -11.53
N ARG A 19 11.32 6.84 -10.23
CA ARG A 19 12.42 7.45 -9.45
C ARG A 19 13.73 6.73 -9.61
N ILE A 20 13.70 5.41 -9.85
CA ILE A 20 14.91 4.59 -9.86
C ILE A 20 15.30 4.06 -11.25
N CYS A 21 14.49 4.25 -12.30
CA CYS A 21 14.74 3.72 -13.66
C CYS A 21 16.05 4.22 -14.28
N ASP A 22 16.50 5.43 -13.94
CA ASP A 22 17.78 5.97 -14.44
C ASP A 22 19.01 5.35 -13.72
N LYS A 23 18.82 4.73 -12.57
CA LYS A 23 19.91 4.18 -11.72
C LYS A 23 20.00 2.65 -11.79
N HIS A 24 18.89 1.99 -12.13
CA HIS A 24 18.76 0.53 -12.05
C HIS A 24 18.12 -0.03 -13.31
N GLU A 25 18.47 -1.26 -13.65
CA GLU A 25 17.78 -2.05 -14.68
C GLU A 25 16.52 -2.65 -14.05
N LEU A 26 15.35 -2.24 -14.54
CA LEU A 26 14.06 -2.65 -13.98
C LEU A 26 13.36 -3.68 -14.86
N THR A 27 12.67 -4.62 -14.25
CA THR A 27 11.64 -5.46 -14.86
C THR A 27 10.33 -5.20 -14.12
N LEU A 28 9.32 -4.72 -14.83
CA LEU A 28 8.04 -4.29 -14.28
C LEU A 28 6.98 -5.36 -14.53
N VAL A 29 6.29 -5.80 -13.47
CA VAL A 29 5.26 -6.84 -13.51
C VAL A 29 3.99 -6.35 -12.84
N ASP A 30 2.86 -6.48 -13.52
CA ASP A 30 1.52 -6.17 -13.01
C ASP A 30 0.47 -6.93 -13.81
N ASN A 31 -0.67 -7.30 -13.25
CA ASN A 31 -1.79 -7.89 -13.96
C ASN A 31 -2.87 -6.84 -14.32
N LEU A 32 -2.59 -5.57 -14.07
CA LEU A 32 -3.43 -4.41 -14.38
C LEU A 32 -4.83 -4.44 -13.76
N ARG A 33 -5.03 -5.24 -12.70
CA ARG A 33 -6.31 -5.29 -11.99
C ARG A 33 -6.73 -3.91 -11.47
N ASN A 34 -5.79 -3.17 -10.84
CA ASN A 34 -5.99 -1.84 -10.28
C ASN A 34 -4.86 -0.88 -10.69
N GLY A 35 -3.97 -1.32 -11.55
CA GLY A 35 -2.86 -0.54 -12.08
C GLY A 35 -3.17 0.07 -13.44
N TYR A 36 -2.48 1.15 -13.78
CA TYR A 36 -2.67 1.85 -15.04
C TYR A 36 -1.36 1.90 -15.84
N LEU A 37 -1.38 1.37 -17.06
CA LEU A 37 -0.21 1.34 -17.95
C LEU A 37 0.40 2.71 -18.20
N GLN A 38 -0.41 3.78 -18.24
CA GLN A 38 0.09 5.14 -18.43
C GLN A 38 1.02 5.58 -17.31
N HIS A 39 0.90 5.03 -16.10
CA HIS A 39 1.81 5.34 -14.99
C HIS A 39 3.22 4.80 -15.22
N LEU A 40 3.40 3.82 -16.10
CA LEU A 40 4.69 3.21 -16.45
C LEU A 40 5.30 3.78 -17.73
N LYS A 41 4.77 4.89 -18.24
CA LYS A 41 5.23 5.54 -19.45
C LYS A 41 5.85 6.90 -19.16
N ASP A 42 6.84 7.25 -19.98
CA ASP A 42 7.44 8.58 -19.97
C ASP A 42 6.56 9.61 -20.73
N GLU A 43 7.05 10.85 -20.84
CA GLU A 43 6.36 11.94 -21.54
C GLU A 43 6.18 11.68 -23.05
N LYS A 44 6.96 10.76 -23.63
CA LYS A 44 6.84 10.35 -25.03
C LYS A 44 5.87 9.19 -25.24
N GLY A 45 5.34 8.63 -24.15
CA GLY A 45 4.46 7.47 -24.16
C GLY A 45 5.17 6.13 -24.26
N GLU A 46 6.51 6.10 -24.11
CA GLU A 46 7.31 4.88 -24.10
C GLU A 46 7.38 4.32 -22.67
N PHE A 47 7.47 2.99 -22.55
CA PHE A 47 7.69 2.36 -21.25
C PHE A 47 9.04 2.75 -20.66
N ILE A 48 9.06 3.14 -19.37
CA ILE A 48 10.28 3.50 -18.63
C ILE A 48 11.21 2.30 -18.39
N ALA A 49 10.68 1.08 -18.49
CA ALA A 49 11.40 -0.19 -18.39
C ALA A 49 10.56 -1.32 -19.00
N PRO A 50 11.13 -2.52 -19.31
CA PRO A 50 10.38 -3.68 -19.76
C PRO A 50 9.21 -4.01 -18.83
N PHE A 51 8.01 -4.13 -19.40
CA PHE A 51 6.78 -4.44 -18.71
C PHE A 51 6.23 -5.82 -19.14
N HIS A 52 5.74 -6.58 -18.16
CA HIS A 52 5.10 -7.87 -18.35
C HIS A 52 3.73 -7.88 -17.67
N ASP A 53 2.69 -8.15 -18.46
CA ASP A 53 1.33 -8.38 -17.95
C ASP A 53 1.27 -9.81 -17.41
N ILE A 54 1.46 -9.97 -16.10
CA ILE A 54 1.55 -11.27 -15.42
C ILE A 54 0.82 -11.22 -14.10
N ASP A 55 0.00 -12.22 -13.83
CA ASP A 55 -0.52 -12.49 -12.50
C ASP A 55 0.52 -13.27 -11.67
N VAL A 56 1.14 -12.60 -10.71
CA VAL A 56 2.16 -13.23 -9.84
C VAL A 56 1.58 -14.29 -8.88
N ALA A 57 0.26 -14.38 -8.75
CA ALA A 57 -0.39 -15.48 -8.04
C ALA A 57 -0.38 -16.80 -8.82
N THR A 58 -0.02 -16.76 -10.10
CA THR A 58 0.12 -17.93 -10.97
C THR A 58 1.58 -18.36 -11.14
N ALA A 59 1.81 -19.51 -11.81
CA ALA A 59 3.16 -19.98 -12.11
C ALA A 59 3.86 -19.21 -13.24
N GLU A 60 3.21 -18.21 -13.84
CA GLU A 60 3.72 -17.48 -15.03
C GLU A 60 5.00 -16.69 -14.75
N LEU A 61 5.23 -16.27 -13.50
CA LEU A 61 6.43 -15.53 -13.12
C LEU A 61 7.72 -16.26 -13.57
N PHE A 62 7.79 -17.57 -13.39
CA PHE A 62 8.93 -18.38 -13.82
C PHE A 62 9.10 -18.45 -15.34
N SER A 63 8.00 -18.55 -16.07
CA SER A 63 8.06 -18.68 -17.53
C SER A 63 8.44 -17.39 -18.24
N HIS A 64 8.12 -16.23 -17.65
CA HIS A 64 8.36 -14.92 -18.26
C HIS A 64 9.61 -14.23 -17.72
N CYS A 65 9.88 -14.32 -16.41
CA CYS A 65 10.97 -13.61 -15.77
C CYS A 65 12.12 -14.54 -15.32
N GLY A 66 11.96 -15.85 -15.40
CA GLY A 66 12.90 -16.87 -14.89
C GLY A 66 13.70 -17.56 -15.99
N THR A 67 14.33 -16.83 -16.89
CA THR A 67 15.25 -17.46 -17.85
C THR A 67 16.56 -17.84 -17.17
N LYS A 68 17.29 -18.85 -17.74
CA LYS A 68 18.58 -19.31 -17.18
C LYS A 68 19.67 -18.23 -17.07
N PHE A 69 19.45 -17.07 -17.67
CA PHE A 69 20.42 -15.97 -17.76
C PHE A 69 19.95 -14.73 -17.01
N ASP A 70 18.72 -14.70 -16.51
CA ASP A 70 18.19 -13.57 -15.76
C ASP A 70 18.47 -13.75 -14.27
N SER A 71 19.40 -12.96 -13.75
CA SER A 71 19.64 -12.83 -12.32
C SER A 71 19.13 -11.48 -11.85
N TYR A 72 18.38 -11.44 -10.77
CA TYR A 72 17.97 -10.21 -10.12
C TYR A 72 18.78 -9.99 -8.84
N ASP A 73 19.13 -8.73 -8.57
CA ASP A 73 19.78 -8.34 -7.33
C ASP A 73 18.76 -8.14 -6.20
N ALA A 74 17.52 -7.78 -6.56
CA ALA A 74 16.43 -7.64 -5.61
C ALA A 74 15.06 -7.82 -6.28
N ILE A 75 14.06 -8.17 -5.46
CA ILE A 75 12.65 -8.14 -5.82
C ILE A 75 11.93 -7.19 -4.87
N ILE A 76 11.10 -6.27 -5.42
CA ILE A 76 10.20 -5.43 -4.65
C ILE A 76 8.77 -5.91 -4.92
N HIS A 77 8.17 -6.56 -3.92
CA HIS A 77 6.86 -7.16 -4.03
C HIS A 77 5.78 -6.22 -3.47
N LEU A 78 5.10 -5.51 -4.38
CA LEU A 78 4.02 -4.57 -4.06
C LEU A 78 2.64 -5.06 -4.56
N ALA A 79 2.59 -6.11 -5.38
CA ALA A 79 1.34 -6.66 -5.91
C ALA A 79 0.45 -7.18 -4.77
N ALA A 80 -0.75 -6.64 -4.65
CA ALA A 80 -1.76 -7.06 -3.69
C ALA A 80 -3.12 -6.43 -3.96
N ILE A 81 -4.19 -7.06 -3.50
CA ILE A 81 -5.47 -6.39 -3.28
C ILE A 81 -5.39 -5.69 -1.91
N SER A 82 -5.61 -4.37 -1.87
CA SER A 82 -5.45 -3.54 -0.67
C SER A 82 -6.73 -2.82 -0.22
N SER A 83 -7.83 -2.94 -0.97
CA SER A 83 -9.12 -2.36 -0.60
C SER A 83 -9.82 -3.25 0.42
N LEU A 84 -10.05 -2.74 1.62
CA LEU A 84 -10.76 -3.48 2.67
C LEU A 84 -12.11 -4.03 2.19
N PRO A 85 -13.01 -3.23 1.59
CA PRO A 85 -14.29 -3.77 1.10
C PRO A 85 -14.12 -4.86 0.04
N ASP A 86 -13.17 -4.70 -0.90
CA ASP A 86 -12.94 -5.70 -1.93
C ASP A 86 -12.42 -7.02 -1.33
N CYS A 87 -11.58 -6.92 -0.30
CA CYS A 87 -11.06 -8.08 0.40
C CYS A 87 -12.14 -8.82 1.19
N GLU A 88 -13.06 -8.10 1.84
CA GLU A 88 -14.16 -8.70 2.59
C GLU A 88 -15.22 -9.34 1.67
N THR A 89 -15.48 -8.74 0.51
CA THR A 89 -16.43 -9.29 -0.48
C THR A 89 -15.89 -10.52 -1.21
N ASN A 90 -14.56 -10.60 -1.37
CA ASN A 90 -13.91 -11.69 -2.11
C ASN A 90 -12.73 -12.30 -1.34
N PRO A 91 -12.99 -12.98 -0.20
CA PRO A 91 -11.92 -13.51 0.65
C PRO A 91 -10.99 -14.49 -0.06
N LEU A 92 -11.56 -15.40 -0.88
CA LEU A 92 -10.78 -16.40 -1.62
C LEU A 92 -9.82 -15.73 -2.61
N GLU A 93 -10.30 -14.76 -3.35
CA GLU A 93 -9.48 -14.00 -4.30
C GLU A 93 -8.41 -13.18 -3.57
N THR A 94 -8.76 -12.58 -2.42
CA THR A 94 -7.80 -11.87 -1.57
C THR A 94 -6.66 -12.77 -1.13
N LEU A 95 -6.96 -13.97 -0.62
CA LEU A 95 -5.93 -14.93 -0.20
C LEU A 95 -5.09 -15.39 -1.39
N HIS A 96 -5.71 -15.63 -2.54
CA HIS A 96 -4.98 -16.00 -3.77
C HIS A 96 -4.05 -14.87 -4.23
N CYS A 97 -4.55 -13.66 -4.38
CA CYS A 97 -3.76 -12.52 -4.86
C CYS A 97 -2.72 -12.00 -3.87
N ASN A 98 -2.93 -12.19 -2.55
CA ASN A 98 -1.99 -11.69 -1.55
C ASN A 98 -1.05 -12.80 -1.06
N VAL A 99 -1.59 -13.93 -0.60
CA VAL A 99 -0.79 -14.99 0.05
C VAL A 99 -0.13 -15.90 -0.98
N ALA A 100 -0.89 -16.42 -1.97
CA ALA A 100 -0.31 -17.27 -3.00
C ALA A 100 0.69 -16.51 -3.87
N ALA A 101 0.41 -15.24 -4.21
CA ALA A 101 1.37 -14.40 -4.92
C ALA A 101 2.68 -14.22 -4.13
N THR A 102 2.59 -13.94 -2.82
CA THR A 102 3.78 -13.83 -1.96
C THR A 102 4.56 -15.14 -1.91
N ALA A 103 3.87 -16.29 -1.80
CA ALA A 103 4.53 -17.61 -1.83
C ALA A 103 5.27 -17.83 -3.17
N ASN A 104 4.65 -17.49 -4.30
CA ASN A 104 5.27 -17.61 -5.62
C ASN A 104 6.50 -16.71 -5.77
N VAL A 105 6.42 -15.46 -5.28
CA VAL A 105 7.55 -14.52 -5.33
C VAL A 105 8.71 -15.00 -4.47
N LEU A 106 8.44 -15.51 -3.26
CA LEU A 106 9.48 -16.06 -2.38
C LEU A 106 10.13 -17.32 -2.98
N ASP A 107 9.33 -18.23 -3.55
CA ASP A 107 9.86 -19.43 -4.21
C ASP A 107 10.65 -19.08 -5.48
N PHE A 108 10.19 -18.10 -6.24
CA PHE A 108 10.93 -17.54 -7.37
C PHE A 108 12.28 -16.96 -6.89
N ALA A 109 12.28 -16.09 -5.89
CA ALA A 109 13.49 -15.50 -5.33
C ALA A 109 14.50 -16.58 -4.91
N ARG A 110 14.02 -17.60 -4.19
CA ARG A 110 14.84 -18.74 -3.74
C ARG A 110 15.44 -19.51 -4.92
N LYS A 111 14.61 -19.90 -5.92
CA LYS A 111 15.07 -20.70 -7.07
C LYS A 111 16.01 -19.94 -8.00
N MET A 112 15.83 -18.62 -8.11
CA MET A 112 16.67 -17.75 -8.92
C MET A 112 17.87 -17.20 -8.13
N ASN A 113 18.04 -17.58 -6.85
CA ASN A 113 19.07 -17.09 -5.94
C ASN A 113 19.09 -15.56 -5.83
N VAL A 114 17.91 -14.91 -5.78
CA VAL A 114 17.79 -13.47 -5.58
C VAL A 114 18.20 -13.13 -4.15
N PRO A 115 19.21 -12.27 -3.95
CA PRO A 115 19.76 -12.03 -2.60
C PRO A 115 18.81 -11.37 -1.63
N HIS A 116 17.87 -10.54 -2.12
CA HIS A 116 17.02 -9.73 -1.26
C HIS A 116 15.62 -9.54 -1.82
N VAL A 117 14.61 -9.66 -0.96
CA VAL A 117 13.21 -9.34 -1.26
C VAL A 117 12.75 -8.21 -0.34
N ILE A 118 12.05 -7.21 -0.88
CA ILE A 118 11.37 -6.18 -0.11
C ILE A 118 9.88 -6.41 -0.26
N PHE A 119 9.20 -6.64 0.85
CA PHE A 119 7.76 -6.96 0.89
C PHE A 119 6.95 -5.79 1.46
N SER A 120 5.88 -5.41 0.76
CA SER A 120 4.91 -4.43 1.24
C SER A 120 3.89 -5.07 2.17
N SER A 121 4.04 -4.83 3.46
CA SER A 121 3.03 -5.08 4.48
C SER A 121 2.22 -3.80 4.77
N THR A 122 1.47 -3.77 5.84
CA THR A 122 0.50 -2.70 6.13
C THR A 122 0.37 -2.43 7.63
N SER A 123 0.06 -1.19 8.00
CA SER A 123 -0.35 -0.84 9.37
C SER A 123 -1.73 -1.40 9.74
N ALA A 124 -2.51 -1.90 8.78
CA ALA A 124 -3.81 -2.53 9.06
C ALA A 124 -3.68 -3.77 9.95
N ILE A 125 -2.51 -4.43 10.00
CA ILE A 125 -2.28 -5.58 10.90
C ILE A 125 -2.42 -5.22 12.39
N TYR A 126 -2.32 -3.94 12.74
CA TYR A 126 -2.51 -3.42 14.10
C TYR A 126 -3.98 -3.18 14.47
N GLU A 127 -4.94 -3.61 13.67
CA GLU A 127 -6.38 -3.28 13.79
C GLU A 127 -7.00 -3.57 15.17
N ASN A 128 -6.48 -4.56 15.89
CA ASN A 128 -6.98 -4.94 17.21
C ASN A 128 -6.09 -4.45 18.37
N ASN A 129 -5.07 -3.63 18.09
CA ASN A 129 -4.25 -3.05 19.13
C ASN A 129 -4.88 -1.75 19.64
N ASP A 130 -5.06 -1.67 20.95
CA ASP A 130 -5.55 -0.48 21.66
C ASP A 130 -4.38 0.23 22.32
N THR A 131 -3.61 0.95 21.52
CA THR A 131 -2.43 1.72 21.95
C THR A 131 -2.31 3.01 21.15
N ASP A 132 -1.71 4.03 21.75
CA ASP A 132 -1.53 5.36 21.13
C ASP A 132 -0.51 5.36 19.99
N VAL A 133 0.47 4.45 20.03
CA VAL A 133 1.54 4.38 19.02
C VAL A 133 1.84 2.92 18.68
N PHE A 134 1.85 2.61 17.40
CA PHE A 134 2.16 1.29 16.88
C PHE A 134 3.66 1.13 16.63
N THR A 135 4.25 0.14 17.29
CA THR A 135 5.65 -0.27 17.12
C THR A 135 5.71 -1.68 16.54
N GLU A 136 6.86 -2.07 15.97
CA GLU A 136 7.00 -3.34 15.25
C GLU A 136 6.99 -4.56 16.18
N ASP A 137 7.26 -4.39 17.45
CA ASP A 137 7.29 -5.43 18.50
C ASP A 137 5.90 -5.74 19.09
N LEU A 138 4.87 -4.99 18.74
CA LEU A 138 3.51 -5.27 19.17
C LEU A 138 3.02 -6.61 18.62
N GLU A 139 2.43 -7.42 19.50
CA GLU A 139 1.68 -8.59 19.08
C GLU A 139 0.46 -8.16 18.25
N VAL A 140 0.28 -8.80 17.10
CA VAL A 140 -0.79 -8.47 16.17
C VAL A 140 -1.68 -9.67 15.91
N SER A 141 -3.00 -9.44 15.91
CA SER A 141 -4.01 -10.48 15.66
C SER A 141 -5.13 -9.95 14.76
N PRO A 142 -4.83 -9.64 13.50
CA PRO A 142 -5.81 -9.07 12.57
C PRO A 142 -6.91 -10.09 12.24
N ARG A 143 -8.11 -9.59 11.87
CA ARG A 143 -9.28 -10.40 11.55
C ARG A 143 -9.90 -10.07 10.21
N LEU A 144 -9.78 -8.82 9.75
CA LEU A 144 -10.22 -8.44 8.41
C LEU A 144 -9.35 -9.08 7.35
N TYR A 145 -9.92 -9.54 6.25
CA TYR A 145 -9.20 -10.37 5.27
C TYR A 145 -7.98 -9.68 4.67
N TYR A 146 -8.02 -8.37 4.48
CA TYR A 146 -6.83 -7.64 4.02
C TYR A 146 -5.67 -7.75 5.02
N SER A 147 -5.87 -7.32 6.24
CA SER A 147 -4.85 -7.33 7.29
C SER A 147 -4.43 -8.75 7.67
N LEU A 148 -5.39 -9.70 7.72
CA LEU A 148 -5.11 -11.11 7.92
C LEU A 148 -4.21 -11.69 6.81
N SER A 149 -4.53 -11.42 5.53
CA SER A 149 -3.72 -11.89 4.42
C SER A 149 -2.29 -11.37 4.47
N LYS A 150 -2.10 -10.09 4.86
CA LYS A 150 -0.77 -9.49 5.02
C LYS A 150 0.00 -10.12 6.21
N LYS A 151 -0.69 -10.40 7.32
CA LYS A 151 -0.09 -11.12 8.45
C LYS A 151 0.34 -12.54 8.05
N MET A 152 -0.50 -13.27 7.32
CA MET A 152 -0.14 -14.59 6.78
C MET A 152 1.09 -14.52 5.87
N CYS A 153 1.24 -13.45 5.08
CA CYS A 153 2.45 -13.23 4.29
C CYS A 153 3.68 -12.98 5.16
N GLU A 154 3.55 -12.19 6.24
CA GLU A 154 4.66 -11.98 7.19
C GLU A 154 5.08 -13.32 7.84
N ASP A 155 4.12 -14.17 8.27
CA ASP A 155 4.41 -15.49 8.83
C ASP A 155 5.09 -16.43 7.82
N LEU A 156 4.65 -16.37 6.57
CA LEU A 156 5.28 -17.12 5.48
C LEU A 156 6.72 -16.64 5.25
N ILE A 157 6.98 -15.34 5.28
CA ILE A 157 8.32 -14.76 5.15
C ILE A 157 9.22 -15.25 6.29
N GLU A 158 8.75 -15.26 7.52
CA GLU A 158 9.54 -15.80 8.66
C GLU A 158 9.89 -17.27 8.43
N SER A 159 8.95 -18.09 7.96
CA SER A 159 9.23 -19.47 7.58
C SER A 159 10.33 -19.59 6.51
N TYR A 160 10.31 -18.71 5.49
CA TYR A 160 11.37 -18.69 4.46
C TYR A 160 12.72 -18.22 5.01
N ARG A 161 12.74 -17.28 5.94
CA ARG A 161 13.95 -16.86 6.67
C ARG A 161 14.57 -18.04 7.43
N GLU A 162 13.74 -18.76 8.19
CA GLU A 162 14.19 -19.88 9.03
C GLU A 162 14.64 -21.08 8.21
N HIS A 163 13.89 -21.47 7.17
CA HIS A 163 14.16 -22.69 6.41
C HIS A 163 15.21 -22.51 5.32
N TYR A 164 15.27 -21.34 4.69
CA TYR A 164 16.10 -21.13 3.50
C TYR A 164 17.14 -20.02 3.67
N GLY A 165 17.16 -19.32 4.80
CA GLY A 165 18.09 -18.20 5.01
C GLY A 165 17.76 -16.99 4.10
N SER A 166 16.53 -16.90 3.60
CA SER A 166 16.09 -15.82 2.72
C SER A 166 16.19 -14.46 3.43
N LYS A 167 16.77 -13.46 2.77
CA LYS A 167 16.77 -12.08 3.28
C LYS A 167 15.54 -11.35 2.76
N VAL A 168 14.66 -10.94 3.67
CA VAL A 168 13.43 -10.23 3.32
C VAL A 168 13.27 -9.03 4.23
N THR A 169 13.11 -7.83 3.66
CA THR A 169 12.68 -6.65 4.40
C THR A 169 11.15 -6.56 4.35
N ILE A 170 10.49 -6.47 5.48
CA ILE A 170 9.06 -6.26 5.60
C ILE A 170 8.81 -4.79 5.91
N LEU A 171 8.04 -4.10 5.08
CA LEU A 171 7.68 -2.68 5.27
C LEU A 171 6.19 -2.56 5.55
N ARG A 172 5.83 -2.21 6.78
CA ARG A 172 4.45 -1.94 7.20
C ARG A 172 4.10 -0.50 6.85
N PHE A 173 3.53 -0.31 5.66
CA PHE A 173 3.11 1.01 5.19
C PHE A 173 1.90 1.51 5.97
N PHE A 174 1.96 2.78 6.39
CA PHE A 174 0.81 3.51 6.90
C PHE A 174 0.01 4.10 5.72
N ASN A 175 -0.80 5.14 5.92
CA ASN A 175 -1.71 5.61 4.87
C ASN A 175 -0.94 6.39 3.80
N VAL A 176 -0.49 5.68 2.76
CA VAL A 176 0.29 6.27 1.67
C VAL A 176 -0.59 7.15 0.79
N PHE A 177 -0.13 8.36 0.50
CA PHE A 177 -0.75 9.24 -0.50
C PHE A 177 0.26 9.69 -1.56
N GLY A 178 -0.25 9.93 -2.77
CA GLY A 178 0.55 10.35 -3.92
C GLY A 178 -0.32 10.65 -5.14
N PRO A 179 0.25 11.21 -6.21
CA PRO A 179 -0.52 11.71 -7.37
C PRO A 179 -1.16 10.60 -8.21
N ASP A 180 -0.53 9.43 -8.28
CA ASP A 180 -0.95 8.30 -9.13
C ASP A 180 -1.97 7.37 -8.41
N GLY A 181 -2.69 7.86 -7.40
CA GLY A 181 -3.72 7.09 -6.70
C GLY A 181 -4.94 6.81 -7.59
N ASP A 182 -5.50 5.61 -7.46
CA ASP A 182 -6.71 5.23 -8.20
C ASP A 182 -7.91 6.09 -7.77
N GLN A 183 -8.53 6.78 -8.74
CA GLN A 183 -9.72 7.62 -8.54
C GLN A 183 -11.00 6.93 -9.02
N THR A 184 -10.90 5.82 -9.76
CA THR A 184 -12.03 5.22 -10.47
C THR A 184 -12.79 4.20 -9.65
N ARG A 185 -12.11 3.54 -8.70
CA ARG A 185 -12.75 2.54 -7.84
C ARG A 185 -13.81 3.17 -6.93
N PRO A 186 -14.81 2.41 -6.49
CA PRO A 186 -15.87 2.93 -5.60
C PRO A 186 -15.34 3.58 -4.33
N ASN A 187 -14.34 2.98 -3.69
CA ASN A 187 -13.70 3.48 -2.48
C ASN A 187 -12.21 3.77 -2.72
N PRO A 188 -11.87 4.90 -3.35
CA PRO A 188 -10.48 5.28 -3.55
C PRO A 188 -9.81 5.72 -2.24
N PRO A 189 -8.47 5.85 -2.21
CA PRO A 189 -7.79 6.46 -1.07
C PRO A 189 -8.37 7.83 -0.73
N LEU A 190 -8.36 8.22 0.55
CA LEU A 190 -9.03 9.43 1.04
C LEU A 190 -8.73 10.67 0.21
N LEU A 191 -7.45 10.96 -0.04
CA LEU A 191 -7.05 12.15 -0.80
C LEU A 191 -7.65 12.14 -2.21
N ASN A 192 -7.61 11.00 -2.90
CA ASN A 192 -8.18 10.85 -4.24
C ASN A 192 -9.70 10.92 -4.23
N PHE A 193 -10.37 10.41 -3.19
CA PHE A 193 -11.80 10.55 -3.00
C PHE A 193 -12.21 12.02 -2.87
N VAL A 194 -11.55 12.75 -1.96
CA VAL A 194 -11.85 14.17 -1.71
C VAL A 194 -11.58 15.00 -2.98
N TYR A 195 -10.44 14.78 -3.63
CA TYR A 195 -10.10 15.41 -4.90
C TYR A 195 -11.21 15.19 -5.95
N ARG A 196 -11.61 13.94 -6.14
CA ARG A 196 -12.65 13.57 -7.12
C ARG A 196 -13.98 14.25 -6.88
N GLU A 197 -14.46 14.33 -5.64
CA GLU A 197 -15.74 14.96 -5.33
C GLU A 197 -15.66 16.50 -5.49
N LEU A 198 -14.60 17.13 -4.99
CA LEU A 198 -14.42 18.58 -5.11
C LEU A 198 -14.25 19.03 -6.57
N THR A 199 -13.57 18.27 -7.41
CA THR A 199 -13.44 18.59 -8.84
C THR A 199 -14.75 18.47 -9.61
N LYS A 200 -15.69 17.62 -9.13
CA LYS A 200 -17.07 17.55 -9.61
C LYS A 200 -17.98 18.68 -9.09
N GLY A 201 -17.44 19.58 -8.25
CA GLY A 201 -18.22 20.64 -7.62
C GLY A 201 -19.15 20.16 -6.51
N LYS A 202 -18.79 19.06 -5.82
CA LYS A 202 -19.58 18.45 -4.74
C LYS A 202 -18.79 18.47 -3.44
N ALA A 203 -19.49 18.68 -2.32
CA ALA A 203 -18.93 18.42 -0.99
C ALA A 203 -18.59 16.94 -0.87
N PRO A 204 -17.37 16.55 -0.44
CA PRO A 204 -17.07 15.17 -0.13
C PRO A 204 -17.83 14.73 1.12
N VAL A 205 -18.49 13.57 1.05
CA VAL A 205 -19.24 12.97 2.18
C VAL A 205 -18.33 12.00 2.91
N LEU A 206 -17.84 12.40 4.08
CA LEU A 206 -16.91 11.63 4.90
C LEU A 206 -17.66 10.66 5.82
N SER A 207 -17.08 9.49 6.08
CA SER A 207 -17.64 8.51 7.02
C SER A 207 -17.22 8.85 8.46
N GLY A 208 -18.19 8.84 9.40
CA GLY A 208 -17.99 9.29 10.77
C GLY A 208 -18.04 10.81 10.89
N ASP A 209 -17.53 11.35 11.98
CA ASP A 209 -17.40 12.79 12.23
C ASP A 209 -16.15 13.42 11.59
N GLY A 210 -15.32 12.60 10.94
CA GLY A 210 -14.08 13.02 10.32
C GLY A 210 -12.94 13.31 11.30
N GLU A 211 -13.15 13.14 12.61
CA GLU A 211 -12.12 13.35 13.64
C GLU A 211 -11.26 12.10 13.91
N GLN A 212 -11.62 10.97 13.31
CA GLN A 212 -10.73 9.80 13.30
C GLN A 212 -9.39 10.15 12.66
N VAL A 213 -8.30 9.80 13.34
CA VAL A 213 -6.95 10.17 12.90
C VAL A 213 -6.21 9.00 12.29
N ARG A 214 -5.36 9.31 11.33
CA ARG A 214 -4.47 8.37 10.66
C ARG A 214 -3.08 8.99 10.52
N ASP A 215 -2.08 8.13 10.49
CA ASP A 215 -0.73 8.52 10.08
C ASP A 215 -0.66 8.44 8.55
N PHE A 216 -0.55 9.60 7.91
CA PHE A 216 -0.43 9.72 6.46
C PHE A 216 1.02 9.94 6.08
N ILE A 217 1.49 9.22 5.06
CA ILE A 217 2.85 9.32 4.57
C ILE A 217 2.87 9.57 3.05
N CYS A 218 3.69 10.52 2.63
CA CYS A 218 3.87 10.83 1.22
C CYS A 218 4.60 9.70 0.50
N ILE A 219 4.22 9.44 -0.76
CA ILE A 219 4.90 8.48 -1.63
C ILE A 219 6.41 8.74 -1.74
N ASP A 220 6.85 9.99 -1.66
CA ASP A 220 8.27 10.35 -1.74
C ASP A 220 9.06 9.79 -0.55
N ASP A 221 8.51 9.81 0.67
CA ASP A 221 9.13 9.17 1.84
C ASP A 221 9.12 7.65 1.73
N VAL A 222 8.03 7.06 1.24
CA VAL A 222 7.94 5.61 0.99
C VAL A 222 9.01 5.16 0.00
N VAL A 223 9.18 5.88 -1.10
CA VAL A 223 10.21 5.57 -2.11
C VAL A 223 11.60 5.73 -1.54
N SER A 224 11.85 6.74 -0.69
CA SER A 224 13.14 6.92 -0.03
C SER A 224 13.49 5.73 0.89
N MET A 225 12.49 5.17 1.59
CA MET A 225 12.67 3.96 2.40
C MET A 225 12.97 2.73 1.54
N LEU A 226 12.25 2.57 0.42
CA LEU A 226 12.49 1.46 -0.52
C LEU A 226 13.88 1.54 -1.13
N ASP A 227 14.34 2.71 -1.56
CA ASP A 227 15.69 2.94 -2.11
C ASP A 227 16.77 2.61 -1.07
N LEU A 228 16.58 3.05 0.17
CA LEU A 228 17.48 2.72 1.28
C LEU A 228 17.52 1.22 1.60
N CYS A 229 16.38 0.53 1.50
CA CYS A 229 16.31 -0.92 1.68
C CYS A 229 17.04 -1.68 0.55
N LEU A 230 17.05 -1.17 -0.68
CA LEU A 230 17.86 -1.72 -1.77
C LEU A 230 19.36 -1.61 -1.47
N GLU A 231 19.77 -0.47 -0.90
CA GLU A 231 21.19 -0.23 -0.56
C GLU A 231 21.64 -1.10 0.63
N LYS A 232 20.88 -1.06 1.73
CA LYS A 232 21.28 -1.68 3.02
C LYS A 232 20.90 -3.14 3.16
N GLN A 233 19.93 -3.61 2.40
CA GLN A 233 19.42 -4.99 2.42
C GLN A 233 19.12 -5.51 3.84
N PRO A 234 18.35 -4.80 4.66
CA PRO A 234 18.03 -5.26 6.00
C PRO A 234 17.15 -6.53 5.95
N ASN A 235 17.27 -7.38 6.98
CA ASN A 235 16.45 -8.59 7.12
C ASN A 235 15.58 -8.45 8.37
N ASP A 236 14.63 -7.52 8.34
CA ASP A 236 13.82 -7.14 9.51
C ASP A 236 12.48 -6.53 9.06
N VAL A 237 11.65 -6.14 10.03
CA VAL A 237 10.36 -5.47 9.86
C VAL A 237 10.49 -4.01 10.25
N PHE A 238 9.94 -3.09 9.44
CA PHE A 238 9.94 -1.66 9.71
C PHE A 238 8.58 -1.02 9.44
N ASN A 239 8.14 -0.15 10.34
CA ASN A 239 7.05 0.77 10.09
C ASN A 239 7.51 1.89 9.18
N VAL A 240 6.71 2.19 8.15
CA VAL A 240 6.93 3.30 7.23
C VAL A 240 5.81 4.31 7.44
N CYS A 241 6.07 5.29 8.29
CA CYS A 241 5.09 6.25 8.83
C CYS A 241 5.77 7.58 9.17
N THR A 242 4.97 8.61 9.42
CA THR A 242 5.47 9.94 9.82
C THR A 242 5.55 10.14 11.34
N GLY A 243 4.91 9.27 12.12
CA GLY A 243 4.74 9.47 13.56
C GLY A 243 3.81 10.63 13.92
N LYS A 244 3.06 11.15 12.95
CA LYS A 244 2.09 12.25 13.14
C LYS A 244 0.70 11.76 12.77
N ALA A 245 -0.24 11.91 13.70
CA ALA A 245 -1.63 11.59 13.48
C ALA A 245 -2.40 12.83 12.99
N VAL A 246 -3.09 12.72 11.86
CA VAL A 246 -3.86 13.80 11.25
C VAL A 246 -5.29 13.33 11.03
N SER A 247 -6.28 14.17 11.31
CA SER A 247 -7.68 13.80 11.14
C SER A 247 -8.08 13.77 9.65
N VAL A 248 -9.09 12.96 9.35
CA VAL A 248 -9.69 12.89 8.02
C VAL A 248 -10.21 14.26 7.59
N ASN A 249 -10.81 15.02 8.51
CA ASN A 249 -11.24 16.39 8.27
C ASN A 249 -10.07 17.30 7.87
N GLN A 250 -8.93 17.18 8.58
CA GLN A 250 -7.78 18.04 8.30
C GLN A 250 -7.18 17.78 6.91
N ILE A 251 -7.00 16.50 6.54
CA ILE A 251 -6.55 16.12 5.18
C ILE A 251 -7.51 16.67 4.13
N SER A 252 -8.83 16.51 4.34
CA SER A 252 -9.84 16.95 3.40
C SER A 252 -9.86 18.47 3.21
N ARG A 253 -9.64 19.24 4.29
CA ARG A 253 -9.50 20.69 4.22
C ARG A 253 -8.27 21.12 3.41
N TRP A 254 -7.12 20.49 3.62
CA TRP A 254 -5.91 20.80 2.84
C TRP A 254 -6.07 20.52 1.35
N VAL A 255 -6.80 19.45 0.99
CA VAL A 255 -7.16 19.19 -0.42
C VAL A 255 -8.07 20.28 -0.96
N ALA A 256 -9.08 20.71 -0.20
CA ALA A 256 -9.99 21.79 -0.61
C ALA A 256 -9.26 23.13 -0.79
N GLU A 257 -8.38 23.48 0.16
CA GLU A 257 -7.52 24.67 0.09
C GLU A 257 -6.62 24.66 -1.17
N ALA A 258 -5.98 23.51 -1.46
CA ALA A 258 -5.14 23.39 -2.65
C ALA A 258 -5.90 23.61 -3.97
N LEU A 259 -7.20 23.26 -3.99
CA LEU A 259 -8.07 23.41 -5.16
C LEU A 259 -8.84 24.74 -5.18
N GLY A 260 -8.77 25.56 -4.13
CA GLY A 260 -9.60 26.75 -3.96
C GLY A 260 -11.10 26.42 -3.93
N LYS A 261 -11.47 25.36 -3.17
CA LYS A 261 -12.83 24.80 -3.10
C LYS A 261 -13.35 24.70 -1.65
N GLU A 262 -12.85 25.51 -0.75
CA GLU A 262 -13.23 25.54 0.67
C GLU A 262 -14.71 25.87 0.87
N ASP A 263 -15.29 26.60 -0.05
CA ASP A 263 -16.69 27.01 -0.06
C ASP A 263 -17.68 25.84 -0.22
N LEU A 264 -17.22 24.71 -0.77
CA LEU A 264 -18.05 23.52 -0.89
C LEU A 264 -18.26 22.82 0.45
N GLY A 265 -17.38 23.02 1.44
CA GLY A 265 -17.45 22.40 2.74
C GLY A 265 -17.17 20.89 2.74
N LEU A 266 -17.46 20.26 3.87
CA LEU A 266 -17.34 18.80 4.09
C LEU A 266 -18.66 18.31 4.69
N ASP A 267 -19.24 17.27 4.10
CA ASP A 267 -20.40 16.58 4.65
C ASP A 267 -19.99 15.31 5.39
N HIS A 268 -20.82 14.86 6.32
CA HIS A 268 -20.55 13.69 7.14
C HIS A 268 -21.74 12.73 7.14
N LYS A 269 -21.44 11.44 7.18
CA LYS A 269 -22.44 10.36 7.31
C LYS A 269 -22.03 9.39 8.42
N PRO A 270 -22.95 8.63 9.03
CA PRO A 270 -22.60 7.62 10.02
C PRO A 270 -21.48 6.68 9.55
N ALA A 271 -20.55 6.35 10.44
CA ALA A 271 -19.35 5.57 10.10
C ALA A 271 -19.64 4.20 9.45
N GLY A 272 -20.76 3.58 9.83
CA GLY A 272 -21.19 2.28 9.28
C GLY A 272 -21.73 2.33 7.86
N GLU A 273 -22.11 3.49 7.33
CA GLU A 273 -22.75 3.61 6.01
C GLU A 273 -21.80 3.36 4.83
N LEU A 274 -20.48 3.37 5.04
CA LEU A 274 -19.55 2.92 4.03
C LEU A 274 -19.85 1.51 3.55
N TRP A 275 -20.27 0.65 4.48
CA TRP A 275 -20.54 -0.76 4.26
C TRP A 275 -21.94 -1.04 3.71
N ASP A 276 -22.84 -0.06 3.70
CA ASP A 276 -24.20 -0.21 3.15
C ASP A 276 -24.19 -0.41 1.62
N HIS A 277 -23.08 -0.09 0.95
CA HIS A 277 -22.86 -0.44 -0.44
C HIS A 277 -22.58 -1.93 -0.67
N TYR A 278 -22.39 -2.71 0.40
CA TYR A 278 -22.07 -4.14 0.38
C TYR A 278 -23.06 -4.95 1.23
N PRO A 279 -24.37 -4.85 0.95
CA PRO A 279 -25.41 -5.45 1.82
C PRO A 279 -25.27 -6.97 1.95
N ASP A 280 -24.77 -7.65 0.92
CA ASP A 280 -24.62 -9.10 0.89
C ASP A 280 -23.63 -9.61 1.94
N LEU A 281 -22.67 -8.77 2.37
CA LEU A 281 -21.73 -9.13 3.44
C LEU A 281 -22.40 -9.37 4.80
N PHE A 282 -23.56 -8.74 5.05
CA PHE A 282 -24.22 -8.70 6.35
C PHE A 282 -25.52 -9.53 6.39
N GLN A 283 -25.83 -10.25 5.31
CA GLN A 283 -27.07 -11.04 5.19
C GLN A 283 -26.83 -12.51 5.51
N GLY A 284 -27.90 -13.20 5.95
CA GLY A 284 -27.88 -14.63 6.22
C GLY A 284 -27.32 -14.99 7.58
N GLU A 285 -27.28 -16.29 7.86
CA GLU A 285 -26.83 -16.87 9.14
C GLU A 285 -25.35 -16.62 9.42
N TYR A 286 -24.54 -16.45 8.37
CA TYR A 286 -23.08 -16.23 8.44
C TYR A 286 -22.67 -14.82 7.97
N GLY A 287 -23.58 -13.85 8.12
CA GLY A 287 -23.27 -12.45 7.79
C GLY A 287 -22.14 -11.89 8.65
N LEU A 288 -21.33 -11.02 8.07
CA LEU A 288 -20.24 -10.33 8.76
C LEU A 288 -20.79 -9.43 9.89
N ASP A 289 -20.16 -9.46 11.06
CA ASP A 289 -20.52 -8.57 12.15
C ASP A 289 -20.13 -7.12 11.83
N LYS A 290 -21.13 -6.23 11.72
CA LYS A 290 -20.92 -4.80 11.48
C LYS A 290 -19.99 -4.13 12.50
N ASN A 291 -19.91 -4.64 13.73
CA ASN A 291 -19.02 -4.09 14.75
C ASN A 291 -17.53 -4.31 14.43
N ILE A 292 -17.18 -5.39 13.72
CA ILE A 292 -15.82 -5.68 13.32
C ILE A 292 -15.34 -4.62 12.32
N VAL A 293 -16.12 -4.38 11.27
CA VAL A 293 -15.77 -3.40 10.22
C VAL A 293 -15.94 -1.95 10.69
N GLY A 294 -16.87 -1.69 11.60
CA GLY A 294 -17.11 -0.38 12.19
C GLY A 294 -15.89 0.16 12.97
N LYS A 295 -15.20 -0.72 13.69
CA LYS A 295 -13.98 -0.37 14.44
C LYS A 295 -12.88 0.16 13.53
N GLU A 296 -12.70 -0.43 12.34
CA GLU A 296 -11.69 0.04 11.40
C GLU A 296 -11.97 1.46 10.89
N THR A 297 -13.25 1.81 10.68
CA THR A 297 -13.65 3.14 10.21
C THR A 297 -13.28 4.25 11.21
N THR A 298 -13.36 3.96 12.51
CA THR A 298 -13.14 4.94 13.60
C THR A 298 -11.76 4.80 14.27
N ARG A 299 -10.94 3.84 13.85
CA ARG A 299 -9.66 3.52 14.48
C ARG A 299 -8.71 4.72 14.53
N TYR A 300 -8.02 4.88 15.66
CA TYR A 300 -6.83 5.70 15.77
C TYR A 300 -5.64 4.96 15.17
N SER A 301 -4.81 5.62 14.36
CA SER A 301 -3.62 5.01 13.76
C SER A 301 -2.46 6.00 13.72
N LYS A 302 -1.44 5.72 14.53
CA LYS A 302 -0.17 6.46 14.55
C LYS A 302 0.97 5.47 14.70
N GLY A 303 1.96 5.54 13.82
CA GLY A 303 3.14 4.67 13.88
C GLY A 303 4.33 5.30 14.58
N SER A 304 5.31 4.44 14.90
CA SER A 304 6.67 4.86 15.25
C SER A 304 7.62 4.40 14.15
N TYR A 305 8.42 5.31 13.62
CA TYR A 305 9.52 5.00 12.71
C TYR A 305 10.87 4.88 13.43
N GLN A 306 10.87 4.85 14.76
CA GLN A 306 12.10 4.90 15.57
C GLN A 306 13.06 3.76 15.23
N LYS A 307 12.55 2.54 15.00
CA LYS A 307 13.35 1.39 14.58
C LYS A 307 14.06 1.63 13.25
N ALA A 308 13.36 2.19 12.26
CA ALA A 308 13.96 2.54 10.97
C ALA A 308 15.03 3.63 11.11
N LYS A 309 14.81 4.60 11.99
CA LYS A 309 15.80 5.64 12.29
C LYS A 309 17.04 5.07 12.94
N ASP A 310 16.89 4.24 13.96
CA ASP A 310 18.01 3.69 14.74
C ASP A 310 18.87 2.71 13.93
N LEU A 311 18.23 1.84 13.13
CA LEU A 311 18.93 0.79 12.40
C LEU A 311 19.35 1.18 10.99
N LEU A 312 18.59 2.03 10.32
CA LEU A 312 18.80 2.41 8.94
C LEU A 312 19.17 3.88 8.76
N GLY A 313 18.99 4.73 9.78
CA GLY A 313 19.14 6.18 9.65
C GLY A 313 18.03 6.82 8.82
N TRP A 314 16.89 6.10 8.61
CA TRP A 314 15.76 6.63 7.86
C TRP A 314 14.77 7.37 8.77
N GLU A 315 14.34 8.52 8.33
CA GLU A 315 13.22 9.26 8.91
C GLU A 315 12.41 9.93 7.81
N PRO A 316 11.09 10.11 7.99
CA PRO A 316 10.27 10.85 7.03
C PRO A 316 10.71 12.31 7.01
N ASN A 317 10.85 12.88 5.82
CA ASN A 317 11.40 14.22 5.63
C ASN A 317 10.37 15.22 5.11
N THR A 318 9.14 14.78 4.88
CA THR A 318 8.10 15.61 4.29
C THR A 318 7.20 16.26 5.35
N ASP A 319 6.77 17.49 5.09
CA ASP A 319 5.71 18.12 5.85
C ASP A 319 4.36 17.72 5.26
N ILE A 320 3.48 17.08 6.05
CA ILE A 320 2.25 16.47 5.57
C ILE A 320 1.34 17.49 4.88
N GLU A 321 1.14 18.67 5.46
CA GLU A 321 0.27 19.70 4.87
C GLU A 321 0.76 20.16 3.51
N SER A 322 2.02 20.55 3.44
CA SER A 322 2.66 21.01 2.21
C SER A 322 2.60 19.93 1.12
N GLU A 323 2.84 18.67 1.50
CA GLU A 323 2.82 17.55 0.56
C GLU A 323 1.42 17.17 0.10
N VAL A 324 0.41 17.21 0.97
CA VAL A 324 -0.99 17.01 0.57
C VAL A 324 -1.38 18.07 -0.47
N LYS A 325 -1.06 19.33 -0.23
CA LYS A 325 -1.35 20.42 -1.17
C LYS A 325 -0.59 20.25 -2.49
N ARG A 326 0.69 19.92 -2.45
CA ARG A 326 1.52 19.70 -3.65
C ARG A 326 0.99 18.52 -4.49
N VAL A 327 0.76 17.38 -3.83
CA VAL A 327 0.26 16.16 -4.49
C VAL A 327 -1.12 16.39 -5.09
N THR A 328 -2.01 17.09 -4.38
CA THR A 328 -3.35 17.42 -4.88
C THR A 328 -3.31 18.14 -6.25
N LEU A 329 -2.37 19.07 -6.43
CA LEU A 329 -2.20 19.79 -7.68
C LEU A 329 -1.57 18.95 -8.82
N GLN A 330 -1.03 17.79 -8.51
CA GLN A 330 -0.41 16.85 -9.47
C GLN A 330 -1.35 15.71 -9.90
N ILE A 331 -2.48 15.52 -9.22
CA ILE A 331 -3.49 14.53 -9.60
C ILE A 331 -4.10 14.94 -10.97
N LYS A 332 -4.13 13.96 -11.88
CA LYS A 332 -4.60 14.17 -13.27
C LYS A 332 -5.93 13.50 -13.52
#